data_3539617ebaac49535e7d5cf4f5e088fc
#
_entry.id   3539617ebaac49535e7d5cf4f5e088fc
#
_cell.length_a   1.000
_cell.length_b   1.000
_cell.length_c   1.000
_cell.angle_alpha   90.00
_cell.angle_beta   90.00
_cell.angle_gamma   90.00
#
_symmetry.space_group_name_H-M   'P 1'
#
loop_
_entity.id
_entity.type
_entity.pdbx_description
1 polymer ?
#
loop_
_entity_poly.entity_id
_entity_poly.type
_entity_poly.pdbx_seq_one_letter_code
_entity_poly.pdbx_strand_id
1 'polypeptide(L)'
;MPVDQYIGGVEHAILHLLYSRFFMRAIGYKNKDFDYKEPFKGLFTQGMVCHETYKDKDDNWVNPDEVETKDGKNYYLKSDSSHKIQVGSSESMSKSKKNTIDPEKIIDLYGADAVRLFILSDSPPEKDVQWSEQGMLASYKFIQKLFLLNEKIKKIKQGKEQDQSIKLSKFINQYLFKIERNLSNFHYNVIIANIYEAYSFFTQLTNDEFNYSNLVADYCKFLVSLTLVAPHLSNECLGQLEINEYEWPKIDEKFLINEDVNIVVQINGKKRGMFLSKKDILEKDLVESVINDKNFAKFLKENKIKKYFFVKNRLINFLI
;
A
#
# COMPACT_ATOMS: atom_id res chain seq x y z
N MET A 1 19.86 -1.51 -25.16
CA MET A 1 18.62 -1.98 -25.83
C MET A 1 18.56 -3.50 -25.74
N PRO A 2 17.37 -4.06 -25.57
CA PRO A 2 16.08 -3.41 -25.39
C PRO A 2 15.96 -2.68 -24.03
N VAL A 3 14.98 -1.78 -23.89
CA VAL A 3 14.64 -1.12 -22.62
C VAL A 3 13.99 -2.14 -21.69
N ASP A 4 14.27 -2.09 -20.40
CA ASP A 4 13.82 -3.14 -19.46
C ASP A 4 12.31 -3.14 -19.26
N GLN A 5 11.68 -1.96 -19.16
CA GLN A 5 10.25 -1.84 -18.89
C GLN A 5 9.63 -0.67 -19.65
N TYR A 6 8.46 -0.87 -20.25
CA TYR A 6 7.58 0.16 -20.77
C TYR A 6 6.31 0.22 -19.93
N ILE A 7 5.98 1.42 -19.44
CA ILE A 7 4.77 1.66 -18.64
C ILE A 7 3.95 2.74 -19.36
N GLY A 8 2.69 2.46 -19.66
CA GLY A 8 1.81 3.41 -20.34
C GLY A 8 0.37 2.91 -20.39
N GLY A 9 -0.56 3.78 -20.79
CA GLY A 9 -1.95 3.41 -20.99
C GLY A 9 -2.14 2.48 -22.19
N VAL A 10 -3.26 1.77 -22.20
CA VAL A 10 -3.62 0.78 -23.24
C VAL A 10 -3.72 1.42 -24.64
N GLU A 11 -4.02 2.70 -24.72
CA GLU A 11 -4.08 3.48 -25.99
C GLU A 11 -2.75 3.49 -26.74
N HIS A 12 -1.63 3.38 -26.04
CA HIS A 12 -0.31 3.33 -26.65
C HIS A 12 0.00 2.02 -27.38
N ALA A 13 -0.82 0.98 -27.19
CA ALA A 13 -0.66 -0.29 -27.93
C ALA A 13 -0.74 -0.09 -29.44
N ILE A 14 -1.63 0.77 -29.91
CA ILE A 14 -1.81 1.10 -31.33
C ILE A 14 -0.92 2.29 -31.76
N LEU A 15 -0.60 3.20 -30.83
CA LEU A 15 0.19 4.40 -31.11
C LEU A 15 1.70 4.14 -30.93
N HIS A 16 2.23 4.49 -29.77
CA HIS A 16 3.67 4.47 -29.50
C HIS A 16 4.31 3.08 -29.63
N LEU A 17 3.67 2.04 -29.12
CA LEU A 17 4.20 0.68 -29.22
C LEU A 17 4.32 0.18 -30.64
N LEU A 18 3.32 0.46 -31.48
CA LEU A 18 3.36 0.07 -32.89
C LEU A 18 4.50 0.79 -33.63
N TYR A 19 4.63 2.10 -33.43
CA TYR A 19 5.70 2.87 -34.07
C TYR A 19 7.08 2.49 -33.58
N SER A 20 7.29 2.33 -32.29
CA SER A 20 8.59 1.95 -31.72
C SER A 20 9.06 0.58 -32.23
N ARG A 21 8.15 -0.40 -32.35
CA ARG A 21 8.43 -1.73 -32.92
C ARG A 21 8.75 -1.64 -34.42
N PHE A 22 8.00 -0.82 -35.15
CA PHE A 22 8.26 -0.59 -36.58
C PHE A 22 9.64 0.02 -36.78
N PHE A 23 9.99 1.11 -36.09
CA PHE A 23 11.28 1.75 -36.20
C PHE A 23 12.43 0.83 -35.83
N MET A 24 12.29 0.05 -34.74
CA MET A 24 13.29 -0.92 -34.33
C MET A 24 13.58 -1.92 -35.45
N ARG A 25 12.54 -2.47 -36.10
CA ARG A 25 12.67 -3.42 -37.20
C ARG A 25 13.20 -2.78 -38.47
N ALA A 26 12.82 -1.53 -38.75
CA ALA A 26 13.30 -0.78 -39.88
C ALA A 26 14.81 -0.47 -39.80
N ILE A 27 15.29 -0.05 -38.60
CA ILE A 27 16.72 0.20 -38.35
C ILE A 27 17.53 -1.11 -38.46
N GLY A 28 16.98 -2.21 -37.92
CA GLY A 28 17.61 -3.53 -37.99
C GLY A 28 17.54 -4.19 -39.38
N TYR A 29 16.77 -3.62 -40.35
CA TYR A 29 16.64 -4.21 -41.68
C TYR A 29 17.98 -4.17 -42.42
N LYS A 30 18.56 -5.34 -42.72
CA LYS A 30 19.88 -5.51 -43.33
C LYS A 30 21.06 -4.89 -42.56
N ASN A 31 20.84 -4.49 -41.30
CA ASN A 31 21.88 -3.95 -40.44
C ASN A 31 22.33 -5.03 -39.44
N LYS A 32 23.52 -5.63 -39.68
CA LYS A 32 24.06 -6.72 -38.85
C LYS A 32 24.51 -6.25 -37.48
N ASP A 33 24.81 -4.95 -37.32
CA ASP A 33 25.26 -4.38 -36.07
C ASP A 33 24.11 -4.00 -35.12
N PHE A 34 22.86 -4.16 -35.60
CA PHE A 34 21.66 -3.85 -34.88
C PHE A 34 20.63 -4.98 -34.98
N ASP A 35 20.74 -5.99 -34.12
CA ASP A 35 19.87 -7.19 -34.14
C ASP A 35 18.81 -7.15 -33.01
N TYR A 36 18.25 -5.99 -32.75
CA TYR A 36 17.13 -5.87 -31.80
C TYR A 36 15.80 -5.90 -32.57
N LYS A 37 14.93 -6.86 -32.22
CA LYS A 37 13.62 -7.02 -32.85
C LYS A 37 12.49 -6.32 -32.08
N GLU A 38 12.63 -6.24 -30.75
CA GLU A 38 11.65 -5.64 -29.84
C GLU A 38 12.31 -4.53 -29.02
N PRO A 39 11.66 -3.35 -28.89
CA PRO A 39 12.21 -2.20 -28.15
C PRO A 39 12.20 -2.38 -26.63
N PHE A 40 11.27 -3.17 -26.10
CA PHE A 40 11.02 -3.34 -24.67
C PHE A 40 11.07 -4.82 -24.27
N LYS A 41 11.68 -5.14 -23.13
CA LYS A 41 11.68 -6.49 -22.53
C LYS A 41 10.36 -6.79 -21.85
N GLY A 42 9.76 -5.80 -21.17
CA GLY A 42 8.51 -5.90 -20.46
C GLY A 42 7.55 -4.76 -20.83
N LEU A 43 6.26 -5.07 -20.78
CA LEU A 43 5.17 -4.11 -20.94
C LEU A 43 4.28 -4.15 -19.72
N PHE A 44 4.02 -2.99 -19.15
CA PHE A 44 3.04 -2.81 -18.09
C PHE A 44 1.98 -1.79 -18.53
N THR A 45 0.74 -2.25 -18.69
CA THR A 45 -0.38 -1.41 -19.11
C THR A 45 -1.08 -0.85 -17.88
N GLN A 46 -1.01 0.47 -17.69
CA GLN A 46 -1.67 1.16 -16.59
C GLN A 46 -3.12 1.54 -16.93
N GLY A 47 -3.97 1.61 -15.89
CA GLY A 47 -5.32 2.16 -15.99
C GLY A 47 -5.34 3.67 -16.12
N MET A 48 -6.53 4.22 -16.33
CA MET A 48 -6.77 5.65 -16.50
C MET A 48 -7.21 6.30 -15.20
N VAL A 49 -6.97 7.60 -15.07
CA VAL A 49 -7.61 8.39 -14.01
C VAL A 49 -8.95 8.86 -14.52
N CYS A 50 -10.01 8.48 -13.81
CA CYS A 50 -11.40 8.77 -14.16
C CYS A 50 -12.00 9.78 -13.19
N HIS A 51 -12.93 10.58 -13.70
CA HIS A 51 -13.72 11.53 -12.91
C HIS A 51 -15.16 11.57 -13.38
N GLU A 52 -16.07 11.92 -12.50
CA GLU A 52 -17.45 12.18 -12.86
C GLU A 52 -17.55 13.24 -13.95
N THR A 53 -18.59 13.14 -14.75
CA THR A 53 -18.92 14.13 -15.78
C THR A 53 -20.09 14.98 -15.33
N TYR A 54 -20.07 16.25 -15.69
CA TYR A 54 -21.09 17.21 -15.28
C TYR A 54 -21.71 17.90 -16.50
N LYS A 55 -23.04 18.01 -16.52
CA LYS A 55 -23.80 18.67 -17.58
C LYS A 55 -24.78 19.67 -17.01
N ASP A 56 -24.94 20.79 -17.72
CA ASP A 56 -25.99 21.73 -17.44
C ASP A 56 -27.34 21.28 -18.03
N LYS A 57 -28.38 22.07 -17.84
CA LYS A 57 -29.75 21.83 -18.38
C LYS A 57 -29.83 21.83 -19.91
N ASP A 58 -28.85 22.46 -20.57
CA ASP A 58 -28.75 22.57 -22.03
C ASP A 58 -27.82 21.51 -22.64
N ASP A 59 -27.47 20.49 -21.82
CA ASP A 59 -26.61 19.34 -22.16
C ASP A 59 -25.14 19.71 -22.45
N ASN A 60 -24.67 20.92 -22.05
CA ASN A 60 -23.27 21.32 -22.18
C ASN A 60 -22.43 20.77 -21.04
N TRP A 61 -21.20 20.38 -21.33
CA TRP A 61 -20.24 19.94 -20.33
C TRP A 61 -19.79 21.10 -19.42
N VAL A 62 -19.75 20.85 -18.11
CA VAL A 62 -19.35 21.80 -17.08
C VAL A 62 -18.08 21.30 -16.39
N ASN A 63 -17.14 22.20 -16.05
CA ASN A 63 -15.92 21.82 -15.33
C ASN A 63 -16.26 21.47 -13.88
N PRO A 64 -15.56 20.48 -13.26
CA PRO A 64 -15.69 20.17 -11.84
C PRO A 64 -15.47 21.38 -10.93
N ASP A 65 -14.53 22.25 -11.29
CA ASP A 65 -14.22 23.48 -10.54
C ASP A 65 -15.40 24.47 -10.46
N GLU A 66 -16.36 24.39 -11.40
CA GLU A 66 -17.55 25.24 -11.47
C GLU A 66 -18.77 24.66 -10.74
N VAL A 67 -18.64 23.42 -10.20
CA VAL A 67 -19.74 22.69 -9.57
C VAL A 67 -19.57 22.67 -8.07
N GLU A 68 -20.69 22.82 -7.33
CA GLU A 68 -20.74 22.65 -5.88
C GLU A 68 -21.87 21.72 -5.45
N THR A 69 -21.70 21.08 -4.30
CA THR A 69 -22.76 20.31 -3.64
C THR A 69 -22.77 20.62 -2.15
N LYS A 70 -23.97 20.68 -1.55
CA LYS A 70 -24.16 20.88 -0.11
C LYS A 70 -24.53 19.60 0.62
N ASP A 71 -25.08 18.62 -0.08
CA ASP A 71 -25.61 17.38 0.49
C ASP A 71 -25.00 16.11 -0.13
N GLY A 72 -24.05 16.25 -1.07
CA GLY A 72 -23.44 15.15 -1.80
C GLY A 72 -24.37 14.43 -2.79
N LYS A 73 -25.60 14.94 -2.98
CA LYS A 73 -26.61 14.36 -3.87
C LYS A 73 -27.08 15.31 -4.96
N ASN A 74 -27.19 16.58 -4.61
CA ASN A 74 -27.61 17.63 -5.54
C ASN A 74 -26.43 18.54 -5.85
N TYR A 75 -26.21 18.77 -7.13
CA TYR A 75 -25.08 19.53 -7.64
C TYR A 75 -25.60 20.77 -8.37
N TYR A 76 -24.92 21.90 -8.19
CA TYR A 76 -25.29 23.21 -8.70
C TYR A 76 -24.08 23.94 -9.24
N LEU A 77 -24.30 24.95 -10.12
CA LEU A 77 -23.22 25.86 -10.48
C LEU A 77 -22.82 26.73 -9.28
N LYS A 78 -21.54 26.90 -9.03
CA LYS A 78 -21.03 27.83 -7.99
C LYS A 78 -21.46 29.27 -8.21
N SER A 79 -21.58 29.67 -9.49
CA SER A 79 -22.04 31.02 -9.88
C SER A 79 -23.55 31.23 -9.73
N ASP A 80 -24.34 30.15 -9.72
CA ASP A 80 -25.81 30.20 -9.64
C ASP A 80 -26.34 28.92 -8.99
N SER A 81 -26.63 28.99 -7.69
CA SER A 81 -27.18 27.86 -6.91
C SER A 81 -28.59 27.44 -7.32
N SER A 82 -29.27 28.17 -8.20
CA SER A 82 -30.57 27.76 -8.80
C SER A 82 -30.37 26.86 -10.01
N HIS A 83 -29.15 26.84 -10.58
CA HIS A 83 -28.81 26.08 -11.78
C HIS A 83 -28.34 24.69 -11.42
N LYS A 84 -29.27 23.73 -11.49
CA LYS A 84 -28.98 22.31 -11.16
C LYS A 84 -28.09 21.67 -12.24
N ILE A 85 -27.09 20.93 -11.79
CA ILE A 85 -26.18 20.17 -12.63
C ILE A 85 -26.54 18.68 -12.58
N GLN A 86 -26.53 18.05 -13.74
CA GLN A 86 -26.65 16.60 -13.87
C GLN A 86 -25.26 15.95 -13.77
N VAL A 87 -25.13 15.02 -12.84
CA VAL A 87 -23.90 14.20 -12.69
C VAL A 87 -24.06 12.96 -13.57
N GLY A 88 -23.10 12.76 -14.45
CA GLY A 88 -22.99 11.58 -15.30
C GLY A 88 -22.03 10.54 -14.71
N SER A 89 -21.77 9.48 -15.50
CA SER A 89 -20.82 8.42 -15.12
C SER A 89 -19.41 8.95 -14.96
N SER A 90 -18.64 8.27 -14.10
CA SER A 90 -17.20 8.47 -14.05
C SER A 90 -16.55 7.87 -15.30
N GLU A 91 -15.78 8.69 -16.02
CA GLU A 91 -15.13 8.34 -17.27
C GLU A 91 -13.69 8.86 -17.27
N SER A 92 -12.85 8.30 -18.15
CA SER A 92 -11.48 8.79 -18.29
C SER A 92 -11.46 10.30 -18.56
N MET A 93 -10.57 10.99 -17.87
CA MET A 93 -10.46 12.45 -17.97
C MET A 93 -10.14 12.90 -19.40
N SER A 94 -10.89 13.86 -19.91
CA SER A 94 -10.66 14.44 -21.22
C SER A 94 -11.06 15.93 -21.27
N LYS A 95 -10.30 16.72 -22.03
CA LYS A 95 -10.60 18.15 -22.24
C LYS A 95 -11.95 18.37 -22.91
N SER A 96 -12.36 17.45 -23.80
CA SER A 96 -13.65 17.57 -24.51
C SER A 96 -14.87 17.40 -23.61
N LYS A 97 -14.77 16.60 -22.58
CA LYS A 97 -15.81 16.38 -21.56
C LYS A 97 -15.67 17.32 -20.36
N LYS A 98 -14.62 18.15 -20.34
CA LYS A 98 -14.29 19.06 -19.24
C LYS A 98 -14.22 18.41 -17.85
N ASN A 99 -13.99 17.08 -17.76
CA ASN A 99 -13.88 16.35 -16.50
C ASN A 99 -12.45 16.18 -16.02
N THR A 100 -11.57 17.06 -16.44
CA THR A 100 -10.14 17.06 -16.07
C THR A 100 -9.92 17.81 -14.76
N ILE A 101 -9.02 17.28 -13.94
CA ILE A 101 -8.48 17.95 -12.77
C ILE A 101 -7.09 18.48 -13.12
N ASP A 102 -6.83 19.72 -12.74
CA ASP A 102 -5.54 20.36 -12.95
C ASP A 102 -4.52 19.86 -11.92
N PRO A 103 -3.50 19.07 -12.33
CA PRO A 103 -2.54 18.51 -11.39
C PRO A 103 -1.68 19.57 -10.70
N GLU A 104 -1.40 20.72 -11.33
CA GLU A 104 -0.61 21.79 -10.70
C GLU A 104 -1.35 22.36 -9.50
N LYS A 105 -2.63 22.69 -9.65
CA LYS A 105 -3.48 23.16 -8.53
C LYS A 105 -3.55 22.17 -7.38
N ILE A 106 -3.65 20.88 -7.69
CA ILE A 106 -3.72 19.83 -6.66
C ILE A 106 -2.38 19.67 -5.93
N ILE A 107 -1.27 19.73 -6.67
CA ILE A 107 0.08 19.69 -6.09
C ILE A 107 0.32 20.90 -5.20
N ASP A 108 -0.10 22.08 -5.62
CA ASP A 108 0.02 23.31 -4.81
C ASP A 108 -0.78 23.24 -3.50
N LEU A 109 -1.95 22.60 -3.53
CA LEU A 109 -2.82 22.48 -2.35
C LEU A 109 -2.38 21.38 -1.38
N TYR A 110 -1.95 20.22 -1.88
CA TYR A 110 -1.74 19.01 -1.08
C TYR A 110 -0.28 18.50 -1.09
N GLY A 111 0.54 18.98 -2.00
CA GLY A 111 1.90 18.49 -2.22
C GLY A 111 1.96 17.24 -3.09
N ALA A 112 3.09 17.08 -3.80
CA ALA A 112 3.29 15.99 -4.74
C ALA A 112 3.21 14.59 -4.09
N ASP A 113 3.72 14.44 -2.87
CA ASP A 113 3.70 13.15 -2.16
C ASP A 113 2.29 12.68 -1.82
N ALA A 114 1.38 13.60 -1.48
CA ALA A 114 -0.01 13.26 -1.23
C ALA A 114 -0.73 12.81 -2.51
N VAL A 115 -0.44 13.47 -3.64
CA VAL A 115 -0.97 13.08 -4.95
C VAL A 115 -0.46 11.69 -5.36
N ARG A 116 0.85 11.43 -5.22
CA ARG A 116 1.45 10.13 -5.48
C ARG A 116 0.82 9.03 -4.62
N LEU A 117 0.68 9.29 -3.33
CA LEU A 117 0.05 8.35 -2.39
C LEU A 117 -1.39 8.04 -2.79
N PHE A 118 -2.18 9.04 -3.15
CA PHE A 118 -3.57 8.87 -3.60
C PHE A 118 -3.65 7.99 -4.85
N ILE A 119 -2.93 8.36 -5.91
CA ILE A 119 -2.97 7.64 -7.20
C ILE A 119 -2.54 6.18 -7.06
N LEU A 120 -1.56 5.90 -6.21
CA LEU A 120 -1.01 4.55 -6.04
C LEU A 120 -1.77 3.69 -5.01
N SER A 121 -2.68 4.27 -4.21
CA SER A 121 -3.32 3.57 -3.08
C SER A 121 -4.62 2.86 -3.42
N ASP A 122 -5.41 3.43 -4.34
CA ASP A 122 -6.81 3.03 -4.54
C ASP A 122 -6.95 1.62 -5.15
N SER A 123 -6.21 1.36 -6.21
CA SER A 123 -6.36 0.13 -7.01
C SER A 123 -5.01 -0.40 -7.47
N PRO A 124 -4.93 -1.68 -7.89
CA PRO A 124 -3.80 -2.14 -8.67
C PRO A 124 -3.59 -1.22 -9.89
N PRO A 125 -2.33 -0.89 -10.25
CA PRO A 125 -2.06 0.13 -11.27
C PRO A 125 -2.62 -0.18 -12.67
N GLU A 126 -3.01 -1.43 -12.94
CA GLU A 126 -3.67 -1.83 -14.20
C GLU A 126 -5.15 -1.43 -14.28
N LYS A 127 -5.74 -1.06 -13.14
CA LYS A 127 -7.14 -0.64 -13.05
C LYS A 127 -7.26 0.88 -13.06
N ASP A 128 -8.44 1.33 -13.49
CA ASP A 128 -8.77 2.75 -13.45
C ASP A 128 -8.85 3.25 -12.01
N VAL A 129 -8.32 4.45 -11.79
CA VAL A 129 -8.37 5.18 -10.51
C VAL A 129 -9.51 6.20 -10.57
N GLN A 130 -10.43 6.13 -9.61
CA GLN A 130 -11.49 7.10 -9.49
C GLN A 130 -11.01 8.32 -8.71
N TRP A 131 -11.06 9.50 -9.32
CA TRP A 131 -10.73 10.73 -8.61
C TRP A 131 -11.70 10.97 -7.45
N SER A 132 -11.17 11.27 -6.28
CA SER A 132 -11.94 11.53 -5.08
C SER A 132 -11.26 12.60 -4.22
N GLU A 133 -11.94 13.72 -3.99
CA GLU A 133 -11.42 14.75 -3.09
C GLU A 133 -11.24 14.24 -1.65
N GLN A 134 -12.14 13.37 -1.19
CA GLN A 134 -12.02 12.74 0.14
C GLN A 134 -10.79 11.83 0.21
N GLY A 135 -10.52 11.04 -0.83
CA GLY A 135 -9.32 10.20 -0.95
C GLY A 135 -8.04 11.05 -0.97
N MET A 136 -8.07 12.17 -1.70
CA MET A 136 -6.95 13.12 -1.76
C MET A 136 -6.67 13.74 -0.39
N LEU A 137 -7.70 14.20 0.30
CA LEU A 137 -7.59 14.75 1.66
C LEU A 137 -7.11 13.69 2.68
N ALA A 138 -7.56 12.44 2.55
CA ALA A 138 -7.10 11.34 3.41
C ALA A 138 -5.60 11.07 3.22
N SER A 139 -5.14 11.07 1.96
CA SER A 139 -3.73 10.91 1.61
C SER A 139 -2.88 12.06 2.17
N TYR A 140 -3.32 13.29 2.02
CA TYR A 140 -2.65 14.46 2.60
C TYR A 140 -2.53 14.37 4.12
N LYS A 141 -3.63 14.03 4.82
CA LYS A 141 -3.61 13.82 6.28
C LYS A 141 -2.68 12.69 6.69
N PHE A 142 -2.51 11.67 5.86
CA PHE A 142 -1.59 10.58 6.17
C PHE A 142 -0.12 11.02 6.02
N ILE A 143 0.21 11.80 5.00
CA ILE A 143 1.53 12.44 4.87
C ILE A 143 1.88 13.26 6.12
N GLN A 144 0.93 14.06 6.62
CA GLN A 144 1.11 14.83 7.86
C GLN A 144 1.34 13.94 9.09
N LYS A 145 0.59 12.81 9.19
CA LYS A 145 0.77 11.84 10.28
C LYS A 145 2.14 11.19 10.25
N LEU A 146 2.66 10.86 9.06
CA LEU A 146 4.02 10.31 8.90
C LEU A 146 5.09 11.30 9.36
N PHE A 147 4.94 12.59 9.02
CA PHE A 147 5.84 13.63 9.50
C PHE A 147 5.79 13.76 11.04
N LEU A 148 4.60 13.77 11.64
CA LEU A 148 4.44 13.82 13.09
C LEU A 148 5.00 12.57 13.79
N LEU A 149 4.94 11.41 13.14
CA LEU A 149 5.60 10.20 13.65
C LEU A 149 7.13 10.39 13.69
N ASN A 150 7.72 10.96 12.64
CA ASN A 150 9.16 11.27 12.62
C ASN A 150 9.57 12.17 13.79
N GLU A 151 8.79 13.24 14.04
CA GLU A 151 9.02 14.15 15.17
C GLU A 151 8.94 13.46 16.55
N LYS A 152 8.13 12.40 16.67
CA LYS A 152 8.08 11.59 17.89
C LYS A 152 9.29 10.68 18.00
N ILE A 153 9.65 9.97 16.93
CA ILE A 153 10.79 9.04 16.90
C ILE A 153 12.10 9.76 17.25
N LYS A 154 12.32 10.96 16.73
CA LYS A 154 13.49 11.81 17.06
C LYS A 154 13.66 12.07 18.55
N LYS A 155 12.55 12.15 19.30
CA LYS A 155 12.55 12.44 20.74
C LYS A 155 12.78 11.22 21.62
N ILE A 156 12.68 10.02 21.07
CA ILE A 156 12.86 8.78 21.82
C ILE A 156 14.35 8.57 22.06
N LYS A 157 14.73 8.40 23.32
CA LYS A 157 16.11 8.05 23.69
C LYS A 157 16.40 6.60 23.31
N GLN A 158 17.57 6.35 22.71
CA GLN A 158 18.01 5.01 22.45
C GLN A 158 18.31 4.27 23.77
N GLY A 159 17.77 3.08 23.93
CA GLY A 159 17.93 2.25 25.13
C GLY A 159 18.73 0.98 24.87
N LYS A 160 18.86 0.15 25.90
CA LYS A 160 19.67 -1.11 25.85
C LYS A 160 18.82 -2.39 25.84
N GLU A 161 17.50 -2.30 25.69
CA GLU A 161 16.62 -3.45 25.76
C GLU A 161 16.72 -4.33 24.49
N GLN A 162 17.26 -5.52 24.67
CA GLN A 162 17.62 -6.42 23.58
C GLN A 162 16.42 -7.17 23.00
N ASP A 163 15.48 -7.64 23.82
CA ASP A 163 14.35 -8.44 23.37
C ASP A 163 13.35 -7.66 22.51
N GLN A 164 13.08 -6.40 22.88
CA GLN A 164 12.19 -5.52 22.11
C GLN A 164 12.85 -5.10 20.79
N SER A 165 14.16 -4.90 20.79
CA SER A 165 14.94 -4.61 19.58
C SER A 165 14.90 -5.76 18.57
N ILE A 166 14.86 -7.02 19.01
CA ILE A 166 14.70 -8.19 18.15
C ILE A 166 13.31 -8.18 17.49
N LYS A 167 12.26 -7.85 18.23
CA LYS A 167 10.89 -7.73 17.69
C LYS A 167 10.80 -6.67 16.60
N LEU A 168 11.44 -5.53 16.82
CA LEU A 168 11.52 -4.44 15.84
C LEU A 168 12.28 -4.88 14.59
N SER A 169 13.46 -5.47 14.74
CA SER A 169 14.26 -5.96 13.61
C SER A 169 13.53 -7.07 12.84
N LYS A 170 12.81 -7.97 13.52
CA LYS A 170 11.97 -8.98 12.86
C LYS A 170 10.88 -8.31 12.02
N PHE A 171 10.16 -7.36 12.59
CA PHE A 171 9.10 -6.63 11.89
C PHE A 171 9.63 -5.93 10.63
N ILE A 172 10.69 -5.13 10.76
CA ILE A 172 11.19 -4.32 9.64
C ILE A 172 11.75 -5.18 8.50
N ASN A 173 12.43 -6.30 8.80
CA ASN A 173 12.92 -7.19 7.75
C ASN A 173 11.78 -7.92 7.02
N GLN A 174 10.75 -8.36 7.73
CA GLN A 174 9.55 -8.94 7.12
C GLN A 174 8.77 -7.90 6.29
N TYR A 175 8.70 -6.66 6.77
CA TYR A 175 8.12 -5.54 6.03
C TYR A 175 8.89 -5.29 4.72
N LEU A 176 10.22 -5.14 4.77
CA LEU A 176 11.04 -4.92 3.57
C LEU A 176 10.90 -6.05 2.55
N PHE A 177 10.85 -7.29 3.00
CA PHE A 177 10.62 -8.44 2.12
C PHE A 177 9.26 -8.34 1.39
N LYS A 178 8.20 -7.91 2.10
CA LYS A 178 6.89 -7.66 1.47
C LYS A 178 6.99 -6.52 0.44
N ILE A 179 7.71 -5.43 0.76
CA ILE A 179 7.91 -4.29 -0.14
C ILE A 179 8.63 -4.71 -1.42
N GLU A 180 9.77 -5.39 -1.33
CA GLU A 180 10.53 -5.85 -2.51
C GLU A 180 9.71 -6.79 -3.40
N ARG A 181 8.99 -7.73 -2.80
CA ARG A 181 8.13 -8.65 -3.53
C ARG A 181 7.01 -7.91 -4.26
N ASN A 182 6.37 -6.93 -3.62
CA ASN A 182 5.29 -6.16 -4.22
C ASN A 182 5.81 -5.17 -5.27
N LEU A 183 7.00 -4.60 -5.06
CA LEU A 183 7.65 -3.72 -6.03
C LEU A 183 7.97 -4.46 -7.33
N SER A 184 8.52 -5.68 -7.24
CA SER A 184 8.83 -6.52 -8.40
C SER A 184 7.60 -6.90 -9.24
N ASN A 185 6.40 -6.82 -8.66
CA ASN A 185 5.12 -7.10 -9.31
C ASN A 185 4.28 -5.84 -9.56
N PHE A 186 4.80 -4.64 -9.35
CA PHE A 186 4.08 -3.37 -9.46
C PHE A 186 2.81 -3.25 -8.58
N HIS A 187 2.72 -4.00 -7.48
CA HIS A 187 1.59 -3.98 -6.56
C HIS A 187 1.67 -2.77 -5.60
N TYR A 188 1.63 -1.55 -6.12
CA TYR A 188 1.82 -0.32 -5.34
C TYR A 188 0.76 -0.12 -4.26
N ASN A 189 -0.50 -0.46 -4.53
CA ASN A 189 -1.58 -0.40 -3.54
C ASN A 189 -1.30 -1.31 -2.33
N VAL A 190 -0.69 -2.48 -2.54
CA VAL A 190 -0.27 -3.38 -1.45
C VAL A 190 0.95 -2.81 -0.71
N ILE A 191 1.89 -2.16 -1.43
CA ILE A 191 3.01 -1.43 -0.80
C ILE A 191 2.46 -0.38 0.16
N ILE A 192 1.48 0.41 -0.26
CA ILE A 192 0.87 1.43 0.59
C ILE A 192 0.14 0.82 1.79
N ALA A 193 -0.56 -0.30 1.62
CA ALA A 193 -1.15 -1.03 2.75
C ALA A 193 -0.08 -1.49 3.76
N ASN A 194 1.09 -1.95 3.29
CA ASN A 194 2.22 -2.29 4.16
C ASN A 194 2.82 -1.05 4.84
N ILE A 195 2.84 0.11 4.18
CA ILE A 195 3.27 1.38 4.80
C ILE A 195 2.32 1.77 5.93
N TYR A 196 1.00 1.61 5.78
CA TYR A 196 0.03 1.81 6.86
C TYR A 196 0.26 0.84 8.04
N GLU A 197 0.56 -0.43 7.75
CA GLU A 197 0.92 -1.42 8.77
C GLU A 197 2.17 -0.97 9.55
N ALA A 198 3.21 -0.53 8.84
CA ALA A 198 4.45 -0.05 9.45
C ALA A 198 4.23 1.24 10.26
N TYR A 199 3.46 2.19 9.73
CA TYR A 199 3.07 3.39 10.47
C TYR A 199 2.39 3.04 11.80
N SER A 200 1.44 2.10 11.79
CA SER A 200 0.73 1.66 12.99
C SER A 200 1.67 1.01 13.99
N PHE A 201 2.59 0.17 13.51
CA PHE A 201 3.60 -0.47 14.34
C PHE A 201 4.53 0.55 15.02
N PHE A 202 5.12 1.47 14.25
CA PHE A 202 5.98 2.51 14.81
C PHE A 202 5.22 3.47 15.74
N THR A 203 3.95 3.77 15.45
CA THR A 203 3.11 4.59 16.33
C THR A 203 2.90 3.91 17.68
N GLN A 204 2.69 2.59 17.72
CA GLN A 204 2.62 1.84 18.97
C GLN A 204 3.93 1.95 19.75
N LEU A 205 5.08 1.77 19.10
CA LEU A 205 6.38 1.88 19.74
C LEU A 205 6.61 3.26 20.41
N THR A 206 6.07 4.33 19.80
CA THR A 206 6.21 5.68 20.39
C THR A 206 5.36 5.91 21.65
N ASN A 207 4.40 5.04 21.92
CA ASN A 207 3.54 5.08 23.11
C ASN A 207 4.03 4.13 24.22
N ASP A 208 4.96 3.23 23.90
CA ASP A 208 5.57 2.33 24.88
C ASP A 208 6.68 3.05 25.66
N GLU A 209 6.83 2.73 26.93
CA GLU A 209 7.90 3.29 27.78
C GLU A 209 9.28 2.67 27.48
N PHE A 210 9.36 1.76 26.52
CA PHE A 210 10.57 1.03 26.20
C PHE A 210 11.53 1.80 25.30
N ASN A 211 12.82 1.64 25.57
CA ASN A 211 13.90 2.20 24.76
C ASN A 211 14.50 1.09 23.88
N TYR A 212 14.48 1.28 22.58
CA TYR A 212 14.99 0.33 21.60
C TYR A 212 16.42 0.72 21.17
N SER A 213 17.37 -0.23 21.23
CA SER A 213 18.76 0.04 20.86
C SER A 213 18.96 0.32 19.36
N ASN A 214 18.06 -0.16 18.52
CA ASN A 214 18.15 -0.08 17.06
C ASN A 214 16.99 0.71 16.40
N LEU A 215 16.22 1.49 17.20
CA LEU A 215 15.02 2.17 16.71
C LEU A 215 15.30 3.07 15.51
N VAL A 216 16.28 3.95 15.60
CA VAL A 216 16.58 4.90 14.50
C VAL A 216 17.03 4.14 13.25
N ALA A 217 17.94 3.16 13.40
CA ALA A 217 18.45 2.38 12.28
C ALA A 217 17.34 1.62 11.54
N ASP A 218 16.42 0.98 12.27
CA ASP A 218 15.33 0.24 11.67
C ASP A 218 14.21 1.17 11.14
N TYR A 219 14.00 2.32 11.79
CA TYR A 219 13.10 3.35 11.27
C TYR A 219 13.63 3.99 9.98
N CYS A 220 14.94 4.22 9.85
CA CYS A 220 15.55 4.67 8.60
C CYS A 220 15.29 3.72 7.44
N LYS A 221 15.30 2.39 7.67
CA LYS A 221 14.93 1.41 6.63
C LYS A 221 13.49 1.59 6.15
N PHE A 222 12.57 1.89 7.08
CA PHE A 222 11.20 2.24 6.72
C PHE A 222 11.16 3.53 5.89
N LEU A 223 11.85 4.61 6.31
CA LEU A 223 11.90 5.87 5.56
C LEU A 223 12.49 5.68 4.16
N VAL A 224 13.57 4.91 4.01
CA VAL A 224 14.14 4.61 2.68
C VAL A 224 13.13 3.91 1.79
N SER A 225 12.39 2.93 2.30
CA SER A 225 11.34 2.25 1.52
C SER A 225 10.17 3.19 1.17
N LEU A 226 9.87 4.16 2.02
CA LEU A 226 8.82 5.16 1.79
C LEU A 226 9.16 6.10 0.61
N THR A 227 10.44 6.24 0.22
CA THR A 227 10.83 7.04 -0.95
C THR A 227 10.18 6.59 -2.25
N LEU A 228 9.77 5.34 -2.35
CA LEU A 228 9.02 4.80 -3.50
C LEU A 228 7.70 5.55 -3.74
N VAL A 229 7.06 6.01 -2.67
CA VAL A 229 5.72 6.62 -2.70
C VAL A 229 5.77 8.10 -2.35
N ALA A 230 6.46 8.47 -1.27
CA ALA A 230 6.54 9.83 -0.74
C ALA A 230 8.00 10.29 -0.61
N PRO A 231 8.70 10.56 -1.74
CA PRO A 231 10.13 10.85 -1.74
C PRO A 231 10.49 12.16 -1.04
N HIS A 232 9.67 13.21 -1.14
CA HIS A 232 9.98 14.50 -0.49
C HIS A 232 9.90 14.38 1.03
N LEU A 233 8.81 13.81 1.55
CA LEU A 233 8.65 13.55 2.97
C LEU A 233 9.78 12.66 3.51
N SER A 234 10.09 11.58 2.79
CA SER A 234 11.11 10.63 3.23
C SER A 234 12.49 11.25 3.35
N ASN A 235 12.90 12.02 2.33
CA ASN A 235 14.20 12.69 2.34
C ASN A 235 14.27 13.78 3.42
N GLU A 236 13.20 14.54 3.64
CA GLU A 236 13.10 15.48 4.73
C GLU A 236 13.27 14.78 6.09
N CYS A 237 12.54 13.68 6.31
CA CYS A 237 12.63 12.92 7.56
C CYS A 237 14.01 12.29 7.77
N LEU A 238 14.64 11.75 6.71
CA LEU A 238 16.00 11.21 6.78
C LEU A 238 17.01 12.32 7.10
N GLY A 239 16.92 13.48 6.43
CA GLY A 239 17.77 14.64 6.71
C GLY A 239 17.65 15.13 8.17
N GLN A 240 16.45 15.13 8.74
CA GLN A 240 16.21 15.45 10.15
C GLN A 240 16.83 14.43 11.12
N LEU A 241 17.11 13.22 10.68
CA LEU A 241 17.84 12.18 11.41
C LEU A 241 19.35 12.17 11.07
N GLU A 242 19.83 13.19 10.35
CA GLU A 242 21.23 13.34 9.91
C GLU A 242 21.69 12.27 8.91
N ILE A 243 20.75 11.63 8.21
CA ILE A 243 21.01 10.62 7.16
C ILE A 243 20.89 11.31 5.79
N ASN A 244 22.01 11.73 5.23
CA ASN A 244 22.06 12.46 3.95
C ASN A 244 22.33 11.52 2.75
N GLU A 245 22.92 10.36 3.00
CA GLU A 245 23.19 9.35 1.99
C GLU A 245 22.67 7.99 2.47
N TYR A 246 22.01 7.24 1.60
CA TYR A 246 21.46 5.93 1.93
C TYR A 246 21.43 5.01 0.71
N GLU A 247 21.56 3.73 0.97
CA GLU A 247 21.33 2.66 0.01
C GLU A 247 19.99 1.98 0.31
N TRP A 248 19.50 1.21 -0.67
CA TRP A 248 18.35 0.34 -0.42
C TRP A 248 18.65 -0.65 0.71
N PRO A 249 17.76 -0.77 1.72
CA PRO A 249 18.06 -1.58 2.91
C PRO A 249 18.20 -3.05 2.58
N LYS A 250 19.27 -3.66 3.06
CA LYS A 250 19.47 -5.12 2.96
C LYS A 250 18.57 -5.85 3.94
N ILE A 251 17.98 -6.94 3.49
CA ILE A 251 17.15 -7.82 4.31
C ILE A 251 18.04 -8.85 5.01
N ASP A 252 17.89 -8.99 6.32
CA ASP A 252 18.52 -10.06 7.09
C ASP A 252 17.56 -11.27 7.12
N GLU A 253 17.91 -12.29 6.34
CA GLU A 253 17.07 -13.47 6.12
C GLU A 253 16.74 -14.24 7.40
N LYS A 254 17.59 -14.15 8.45
CA LYS A 254 17.30 -14.80 9.74
C LYS A 254 15.98 -14.35 10.35
N PHE A 255 15.53 -13.10 10.06
CA PHE A 255 14.28 -12.57 10.56
C PHE A 255 13.07 -12.89 9.68
N LEU A 256 13.26 -13.52 8.52
CA LEU A 256 12.17 -13.96 7.64
C LEU A 256 11.58 -15.30 8.07
N ILE A 257 12.29 -16.05 8.89
CA ILE A 257 11.81 -17.34 9.41
C ILE A 257 10.69 -17.06 10.41
N ASN A 258 9.46 -17.32 10.01
CA ASN A 258 8.32 -17.31 10.92
C ASN A 258 8.37 -18.58 11.76
N GLU A 259 8.87 -18.46 12.98
CA GLU A 259 8.78 -19.52 14.00
C GLU A 259 7.36 -19.68 14.54
N ASP A 260 6.50 -18.67 14.37
CA ASP A 260 5.14 -18.65 14.86
C ASP A 260 4.12 -18.74 13.73
N VAL A 261 3.04 -19.48 13.99
CA VAL A 261 1.89 -19.62 13.09
C VAL A 261 0.58 -19.39 13.82
N ASN A 262 -0.37 -18.77 13.14
CA ASN A 262 -1.74 -18.62 13.63
C ASN A 262 -2.54 -19.88 13.31
N ILE A 263 -2.88 -20.66 14.34
CA ILE A 263 -3.70 -21.85 14.23
C ILE A 263 -5.16 -21.48 14.48
N VAL A 264 -6.04 -21.83 13.54
CA VAL A 264 -7.48 -21.62 13.71
C VAL A 264 -8.02 -22.62 14.72
N VAL A 265 -8.63 -22.12 15.80
CA VAL A 265 -9.30 -22.96 16.82
C VAL A 265 -10.79 -23.03 16.49
N GLN A 266 -11.26 -24.26 16.30
CA GLN A 266 -12.66 -24.59 16.08
C GLN A 266 -13.20 -25.45 17.22
N ILE A 267 -14.50 -25.29 17.50
CA ILE A 267 -15.25 -26.14 18.43
C ILE A 267 -16.53 -26.58 17.75
N ASN A 268 -16.75 -27.90 17.62
CA ASN A 268 -17.84 -28.50 16.85
C ASN A 268 -17.95 -27.90 15.43
N GLY A 269 -16.78 -27.71 14.73
CA GLY A 269 -16.69 -27.16 13.39
C GLY A 269 -16.86 -25.64 13.27
N LYS A 270 -17.20 -24.93 14.34
CA LYS A 270 -17.33 -23.44 14.32
C LYS A 270 -16.04 -22.78 14.78
N LYS A 271 -15.52 -21.84 13.98
CA LYS A 271 -14.35 -21.02 14.34
C LYS A 271 -14.63 -20.22 15.62
N ARG A 272 -13.75 -20.33 16.62
CA ARG A 272 -13.82 -19.60 17.90
C ARG A 272 -12.74 -18.55 18.06
N GLY A 273 -11.65 -18.67 17.32
CA GLY A 273 -10.55 -17.73 17.35
C GLY A 273 -9.32 -18.26 16.61
N MET A 274 -8.22 -17.58 16.84
CA MET A 274 -6.89 -17.96 16.35
C MET A 274 -5.96 -18.06 17.57
N PHE A 275 -5.12 -19.08 17.59
CA PHE A 275 -4.11 -19.31 18.60
C PHE A 275 -2.72 -19.16 17.99
N LEU A 276 -1.90 -18.26 18.53
CA LEU A 276 -0.53 -18.09 18.10
C LEU A 276 0.32 -19.20 18.71
N SER A 277 0.96 -19.98 17.88
CA SER A 277 1.77 -21.13 18.28
C SER A 277 3.09 -21.17 17.53
N LYS A 278 4.08 -21.83 18.07
CA LYS A 278 5.30 -22.13 17.33
C LYS A 278 4.99 -23.01 16.12
N LYS A 279 5.67 -22.73 15.01
CA LYS A 279 5.61 -23.57 13.81
C LYS A 279 6.06 -24.98 14.16
N ASP A 280 5.38 -25.96 13.60
CA ASP A 280 5.67 -27.38 13.80
C ASP A 280 5.53 -27.90 15.25
N ILE A 281 4.76 -27.18 16.11
CA ILE A 281 4.41 -27.64 17.45
C ILE A 281 3.83 -29.05 17.42
N LEU A 282 4.18 -29.84 18.41
CA LEU A 282 3.59 -31.17 18.58
C LEU A 282 2.10 -31.06 18.94
N GLU A 283 1.32 -31.98 18.39
CA GLU A 283 -0.15 -32.01 18.57
C GLU A 283 -0.57 -31.96 20.05
N LYS A 284 0.11 -32.73 20.92
CA LYS A 284 -0.16 -32.77 22.35
C LYS A 284 0.06 -31.43 23.04
N ASP A 285 1.19 -30.78 22.72
CA ASP A 285 1.57 -29.49 23.32
C ASP A 285 0.63 -28.36 22.86
N LEU A 286 0.18 -28.41 21.60
CA LEU A 286 -0.83 -27.49 21.10
C LEU A 286 -2.17 -27.65 21.82
N VAL A 287 -2.65 -28.89 21.95
CA VAL A 287 -3.92 -29.19 22.65
C VAL A 287 -3.89 -28.65 24.07
N GLU A 288 -2.84 -28.94 24.83
CA GLU A 288 -2.66 -28.45 26.19
C GLU A 288 -2.62 -26.91 26.24
N SER A 289 -1.88 -26.30 25.38
CA SER A 289 -1.74 -24.83 25.29
C SER A 289 -3.09 -24.16 24.99
N VAL A 290 -3.87 -24.70 24.05
CA VAL A 290 -5.19 -24.16 23.66
C VAL A 290 -6.22 -24.35 24.78
N ILE A 291 -6.21 -25.49 25.48
CA ILE A 291 -7.12 -25.76 26.61
C ILE A 291 -6.85 -24.76 27.76
N ASN A 292 -5.60 -24.37 27.96
CA ASN A 292 -5.22 -23.47 29.04
C ASN A 292 -5.30 -21.98 28.65
N ASP A 293 -5.48 -21.66 27.38
CA ASP A 293 -5.60 -20.26 26.90
C ASP A 293 -6.91 -19.64 27.39
N LYS A 294 -6.84 -18.42 27.93
CA LYS A 294 -7.98 -17.69 28.54
C LYS A 294 -9.18 -17.53 27.60
N ASN A 295 -8.94 -17.43 26.30
CA ASN A 295 -10.01 -17.22 25.31
C ASN A 295 -10.79 -18.50 25.02
N PHE A 296 -10.14 -19.68 25.14
CA PHE A 296 -10.73 -20.97 24.79
C PHE A 296 -11.07 -21.81 26.00
N ALA A 297 -10.46 -21.55 27.17
CA ALA A 297 -10.67 -22.32 28.41
C ALA A 297 -12.14 -22.42 28.80
N LYS A 298 -12.91 -21.34 28.67
CA LYS A 298 -14.35 -21.30 28.94
C LYS A 298 -15.19 -22.28 28.14
N PHE A 299 -14.70 -22.71 26.98
CA PHE A 299 -15.40 -23.66 26.13
C PHE A 299 -14.89 -25.09 26.31
N LEU A 300 -13.62 -25.25 26.69
CA LEU A 300 -12.94 -26.54 26.67
C LEU A 300 -12.78 -27.15 28.05
N LYS A 301 -12.67 -26.34 29.15
CA LYS A 301 -12.57 -26.87 30.53
C LYS A 301 -13.90 -27.29 31.12
N GLU A 302 -15.00 -26.66 30.70
CA GLU A 302 -16.36 -26.95 31.22
C GLU A 302 -17.02 -28.12 30.47
N ASN A 303 -16.46 -28.56 29.35
CA ASN A 303 -17.03 -29.61 28.52
C ASN A 303 -16.05 -30.78 28.34
N LYS A 304 -16.59 -32.02 28.34
CA LYS A 304 -15.77 -33.21 28.08
C LYS A 304 -15.39 -33.29 26.60
N ILE A 305 -14.10 -33.11 26.30
CA ILE A 305 -13.57 -33.28 24.95
C ILE A 305 -13.67 -34.75 24.55
N LYS A 306 -14.46 -35.06 23.51
CA LYS A 306 -14.64 -36.42 22.96
C LYS A 306 -13.53 -36.80 21.98
N LYS A 307 -13.17 -35.84 21.11
CA LYS A 307 -12.17 -36.02 20.07
C LYS A 307 -11.68 -34.66 19.58
N TYR A 308 -10.51 -34.59 18.99
CA TYR A 308 -10.05 -33.43 18.27
C TYR A 308 -9.40 -33.84 16.92
N PHE A 309 -9.37 -32.88 15.99
CA PHE A 309 -8.72 -33.01 14.69
C PHE A 309 -7.69 -31.92 14.54
N PHE A 310 -6.47 -32.29 14.27
CA PHE A 310 -5.34 -31.38 14.10
C PHE A 310 -4.84 -31.39 12.66
N VAL A 311 -4.71 -30.21 12.07
CA VAL A 311 -4.02 -29.99 10.80
C VAL A 311 -2.82 -29.09 11.09
N LYS A 312 -1.64 -29.66 10.95
CA LYS A 312 -0.34 -29.05 11.30
C LYS A 312 -0.23 -27.62 10.74
N ASN A 313 0.14 -26.67 11.60
CA ASN A 313 0.32 -25.24 11.26
C ASN A 313 -0.92 -24.52 10.72
N ARG A 314 -2.11 -25.10 10.82
CA ARG A 314 -3.30 -24.52 10.19
C ARG A 314 -4.52 -24.46 11.11
N LEU A 315 -4.89 -25.56 11.73
CA LEU A 315 -6.19 -25.63 12.40
C LEU A 315 -6.19 -26.74 13.45
N ILE A 316 -6.93 -26.50 14.56
CA ILE A 316 -7.36 -27.53 15.49
C ILE A 316 -8.87 -27.41 15.72
N ASN A 317 -9.59 -28.54 15.67
CA ASN A 317 -11.04 -28.59 15.89
C ASN A 317 -11.36 -29.58 17.03
N PHE A 318 -11.94 -29.09 18.12
CA PHE A 318 -12.39 -29.90 19.25
C PHE A 318 -13.86 -30.29 19.09
N LEU A 319 -14.18 -31.55 19.32
CA LEU A 319 -15.54 -32.07 19.46
C LEU A 319 -15.83 -32.26 20.94
N ILE A 320 -16.78 -31.54 21.46
CA ILE A 320 -17.22 -31.58 22.86
C ILE A 320 -18.62 -32.11 22.99
#